data_a1ba6b03784ca26e3b9af373ce442a76
#
_entry.id   a1ba6b03784ca26e3b9af373ce442a76
#
_cell.length_a   1.000
_cell.length_b   1.000
_cell.length_c   1.000
_cell.angle_alpha   90.00
_cell.angle_beta   90.00
_cell.angle_gamma   90.00
#
_symmetry.space_group_name_H-M   'P 1'
#
loop_
_entity.id
_entity.type
_entity.pdbx_description
1 polymer ?
#
loop_
_entity_poly.entity_id
_entity_poly.type
_entity_poly.pdbx_seq_one_letter_code
_entity_poly.pdbx_strand_id
1 'polypeptide(L)'
;MGRARTIARRSFLIGSTSMSDSFDKLRHAGAVARETLKLAASQQTGMLVSQLKTKSSAMILPDGTLLPLIGKPVQRLDIISKSTGSMPFGIDLSVEGMVHAAVRTNPRKGWYMLSYDATVAKSMRGVQNIIEIIIAVVADNTRRATQAVNEIDIEWDEAPFPAEMAGHWQALEETFTPERLDSKWRDDGDVDGGLAAGAVFEAEYRSPYVAHAPLEPLNAIITVTDAAVEVWTGHQVPGQVQNAIAAITGHEVDQVIFHNQFMGGSFGHLIETEHLKHVAQIANKMRGTPVKLTYTREKDFAQDFTRQIAMGRGRDTVLNGQVETIDLSIASPSVLASQSGHAGLPFGGADAAIATDAWNNPYAIPNYRMHAFRTPELAPTSLWRSVSAPPAGFIFDSFLDELIHEADADPIAERIRLMDHDVSRIVLETVSEMSSWGSALKPNKGPVVAFVESFGVPVAEVVQVTATDAGIKIDKVWVACDVGAVIDPINFENNVQGSVVFSLGHAINAEITYSDGMAEQDNYHVHEGMRLFQCPEIFVKGLENGHKVRGIGEPPSHLRHLHLRTQSSRQPGSGYVRCRSTNS
;
A
#
# COMPACT_ATOMS: atom_id res chain seq x y z
N MET A 1 -38.20 -5.57 6.17
CA MET A 1 -37.25 -4.44 6.02
C MET A 1 -36.10 -4.40 7.07
N GLY A 2 -35.99 -5.37 7.98
CA GLY A 2 -34.95 -5.42 9.03
C GLY A 2 -33.64 -6.13 8.66
N ARG A 3 -33.60 -7.02 7.67
CA ARG A 3 -32.41 -7.84 7.33
C ARG A 3 -31.41 -7.21 6.37
N ALA A 4 -31.81 -6.20 5.59
CA ALA A 4 -30.92 -5.56 4.61
C ALA A 4 -29.91 -4.55 5.21
N ARG A 5 -30.09 -4.12 6.47
CA ARG A 5 -29.21 -3.15 7.14
C ARG A 5 -28.00 -3.77 7.86
N THR A 6 -27.97 -5.08 8.07
CA THR A 6 -26.89 -5.77 8.79
C THR A 6 -25.71 -6.16 7.88
N ILE A 7 -25.92 -6.18 6.57
CA ILE A 7 -24.89 -6.59 5.59
C ILE A 7 -23.88 -5.47 5.26
N ALA A 8 -24.16 -4.21 5.61
CA ALA A 8 -23.33 -3.05 5.24
C ALA A 8 -22.25 -2.66 6.27
N ARG A 9 -22.00 -3.45 7.32
CA ARG A 9 -20.94 -3.19 8.30
C ARG A 9 -19.79 -4.18 8.14
N ARG A 10 -19.14 -4.15 6.98
CA ARG A 10 -17.92 -4.93 6.77
C ARG A 10 -16.72 -4.10 7.21
N SER A 11 -15.86 -4.69 8.04
CA SER A 11 -14.58 -4.10 8.43
C SER A 11 -13.64 -4.15 7.25
N PHE A 12 -13.27 -2.99 6.71
CA PHE A 12 -12.22 -2.83 5.71
C PHE A 12 -11.03 -2.14 6.37
N LEU A 13 -9.84 -2.72 6.22
CA LEU A 13 -8.57 -2.12 6.66
C LEU A 13 -7.81 -1.63 5.43
N ILE A 14 -8.32 -0.57 4.79
CA ILE A 14 -7.78 0.01 3.56
C ILE A 14 -7.85 1.54 3.68
N GLY A 15 -6.89 2.27 3.06
CA GLY A 15 -6.90 3.72 2.98
C GLY A 15 -6.73 4.42 4.33
N SER A 16 -6.03 3.81 5.27
CA SER A 16 -5.82 4.35 6.63
C SER A 16 -7.12 4.77 7.35
N THR A 17 -8.26 4.17 6.97
CA THR A 17 -9.59 4.57 7.45
C THR A 17 -9.91 4.10 8.86
N SER A 18 -9.18 3.14 9.42
CA SER A 18 -9.48 2.54 10.73
C SER A 18 -9.53 3.58 11.85
N MET A 19 -8.61 4.54 11.88
CA MET A 19 -8.58 5.58 12.91
C MET A 19 -9.79 6.51 12.79
N SER A 20 -10.06 7.05 11.59
CA SER A 20 -11.16 7.98 11.35
C SER A 20 -12.54 7.34 11.53
N ASP A 21 -12.68 6.05 11.21
CA ASP A 21 -13.92 5.29 11.40
C ASP A 21 -14.18 4.93 12.87
N SER A 22 -13.13 4.55 13.58
CA SER A 22 -13.25 4.04 14.95
C SER A 22 -13.28 5.13 16.03
N PHE A 23 -12.68 6.30 15.77
CA PHE A 23 -12.50 7.34 16.77
C PHE A 23 -13.79 7.74 17.45
N ASP A 24 -14.78 8.20 16.70
CA ASP A 24 -16.06 8.61 17.26
C ASP A 24 -16.91 7.44 17.75
N LYS A 25 -16.89 6.30 17.05
CA LYS A 25 -17.63 5.09 17.44
C LYS A 25 -17.19 4.55 18.79
N LEU A 26 -15.88 4.42 19.03
CA LEU A 26 -15.34 3.91 20.29
C LEU A 26 -15.55 4.91 21.43
N ARG A 27 -15.39 6.20 21.19
CA ARG A 27 -15.69 7.24 22.17
C ARG A 27 -17.16 7.26 22.55
N HIS A 28 -18.07 7.12 21.58
CA HIS A 28 -19.49 7.04 21.82
C HIS A 28 -19.84 5.79 22.65
N ALA A 29 -19.34 4.62 22.28
CA ALA A 29 -19.54 3.38 23.02
C ALA A 29 -19.03 3.48 24.47
N GLY A 30 -17.84 4.06 24.68
CA GLY A 30 -17.28 4.32 26.00
C GLY A 30 -18.12 5.31 26.82
N ALA A 31 -18.66 6.35 26.18
CA ALA A 31 -19.55 7.30 26.84
C ALA A 31 -20.87 6.66 27.26
N VAL A 32 -21.48 5.86 26.38
CA VAL A 32 -22.72 5.12 26.69
C VAL A 32 -22.50 4.15 27.86
N ALA A 33 -21.44 3.36 27.83
CA ALA A 33 -21.09 2.45 28.93
C ALA A 33 -20.91 3.20 30.26
N ARG A 34 -20.20 4.33 30.23
CA ARG A 34 -20.00 5.19 31.39
C ARG A 34 -21.31 5.69 31.98
N GLU A 35 -22.18 6.28 31.16
CA GLU A 35 -23.47 6.82 31.66
C GLU A 35 -24.42 5.72 32.15
N THR A 36 -24.39 4.54 31.53
CA THR A 36 -25.13 3.36 31.99
C THR A 36 -24.66 2.91 33.36
N LEU A 37 -23.35 2.84 33.62
CA LEU A 37 -22.80 2.51 34.93
C LEU A 37 -23.11 3.56 35.97
N LYS A 38 -23.10 4.85 35.67
CA LYS A 38 -23.51 5.92 36.55
C LYS A 38 -25.01 5.80 36.92
N LEU A 39 -25.84 5.48 35.93
CA LEU A 39 -27.30 5.26 36.18
C LEU A 39 -27.52 4.08 37.12
N ALA A 40 -26.87 2.95 36.90
CA ALA A 40 -26.95 1.77 37.77
C ALA A 40 -26.47 2.08 39.18
N ALA A 41 -25.34 2.80 39.33
CA ALA A 41 -24.85 3.23 40.64
C ALA A 41 -25.82 4.20 41.35
N SER A 42 -26.45 5.12 40.59
CA SER A 42 -27.51 6.01 41.11
C SER A 42 -28.70 5.24 41.67
N GLN A 43 -29.16 4.23 40.95
CA GLN A 43 -30.26 3.36 41.39
C GLN A 43 -29.91 2.57 42.65
N GLN A 44 -28.69 2.10 42.79
CA GLN A 44 -28.23 1.34 43.96
C GLN A 44 -27.99 2.20 45.19
N THR A 45 -27.46 3.42 45.00
CA THR A 45 -27.03 4.27 46.11
C THR A 45 -28.02 5.36 46.47
N GLY A 46 -29.02 5.63 45.64
CA GLY A 46 -29.96 6.75 45.81
C GLY A 46 -29.33 8.13 45.49
N MET A 47 -28.06 8.19 45.06
CA MET A 47 -27.41 9.45 44.69
C MET A 47 -27.84 9.90 43.29
N LEU A 48 -27.93 11.20 43.06
CA LEU A 48 -28.22 11.73 41.73
C LEU A 48 -27.08 11.42 40.78
N VAL A 49 -27.39 11.07 39.50
CA VAL A 49 -26.40 10.77 38.46
C VAL A 49 -25.40 11.92 38.29
N SER A 50 -25.84 13.17 38.46
CA SER A 50 -24.97 14.38 38.38
C SER A 50 -23.92 14.46 39.48
N GLN A 51 -24.14 13.81 40.59
CA GLN A 51 -23.19 13.75 41.72
C GLN A 51 -22.15 12.64 41.57
N LEU A 52 -22.43 11.67 40.69
CA LEU A 52 -21.51 10.56 40.42
C LEU A 52 -20.40 10.98 39.45
N LYS A 53 -19.17 10.81 39.87
CA LYS A 53 -17.99 11.02 39.03
C LYS A 53 -17.40 9.68 38.65
N THR A 54 -16.98 9.55 37.41
CA THR A 54 -16.21 8.40 36.94
C THR A 54 -14.76 8.81 36.70
N LYS A 55 -13.83 7.92 36.98
CA LYS A 55 -12.39 8.09 36.67
C LYS A 55 -12.03 7.44 35.33
N SER A 56 -12.99 7.16 34.49
CA SER A 56 -12.81 6.48 33.20
C SER A 56 -12.22 7.40 32.15
N SER A 57 -11.40 6.85 31.27
CA SER A 57 -10.59 7.48 30.21
C SER A 57 -9.27 8.11 30.69
N ALA A 58 -8.82 7.79 31.91
CA ALA A 58 -7.54 8.28 32.39
C ALA A 58 -6.74 7.14 33.03
N MET A 59 -5.46 7.09 32.74
CA MET A 59 -4.52 6.25 33.49
C MET A 59 -4.35 6.86 34.89
N ILE A 60 -4.48 6.02 35.92
CA ILE A 60 -4.21 6.44 37.30
C ILE A 60 -2.77 6.09 37.61
N LEU A 61 -1.95 7.11 37.85
CA LEU A 61 -0.57 6.91 38.32
C LEU A 61 -0.56 6.48 39.79
N PRO A 62 0.55 5.90 40.30
CA PRO A 62 0.67 5.48 41.71
C PRO A 62 0.40 6.60 42.71
N ASP A 63 0.64 7.85 42.36
CA ASP A 63 0.37 9.04 43.17
C ASP A 63 -1.10 9.52 43.09
N GLY A 64 -1.96 8.80 42.36
CA GLY A 64 -3.36 9.16 42.20
C GLY A 64 -3.65 10.18 41.07
N THR A 65 -2.64 10.61 40.31
CA THR A 65 -2.81 11.53 39.20
C THR A 65 -3.54 10.86 38.04
N LEU A 66 -4.55 11.52 37.47
CA LEU A 66 -5.31 11.08 36.31
C LEU A 66 -4.69 11.66 35.05
N LEU A 67 -4.22 10.80 34.15
CA LEU A 67 -3.71 11.22 32.83
C LEU A 67 -4.71 10.79 31.72
N PRO A 68 -5.14 11.69 30.85
CA PRO A 68 -5.84 11.29 29.63
C PRO A 68 -4.89 10.43 28.78
N LEU A 69 -5.41 9.33 28.19
CA LEU A 69 -4.58 8.42 27.38
C LEU A 69 -4.30 8.98 25.99
N ILE A 70 -5.26 9.74 25.42
CA ILE A 70 -5.10 10.35 24.08
C ILE A 70 -3.94 11.35 24.11
N GLY A 71 -3.07 11.25 23.10
CA GLY A 71 -1.90 12.13 22.97
C GLY A 71 -0.75 11.79 23.93
N LYS A 72 -0.81 10.66 24.64
CA LYS A 72 0.25 10.22 25.53
C LYS A 72 0.97 8.98 25.00
N PRO A 73 2.28 8.87 25.20
CA PRO A 73 3.06 7.71 24.77
C PRO A 73 2.75 6.50 25.67
N VAL A 74 1.73 5.75 25.33
CA VAL A 74 1.34 4.54 26.04
C VAL A 74 1.86 3.32 25.29
N GLN A 75 2.59 2.47 26.00
CA GLN A 75 3.12 1.24 25.41
C GLN A 75 1.98 0.29 25.00
N ARG A 76 2.05 -0.25 23.81
CA ARG A 76 1.10 -1.26 23.31
C ARG A 76 1.16 -2.52 24.16
N LEU A 77 0.00 -3.15 24.39
CA LEU A 77 -0.10 -4.39 25.16
C LEU A 77 0.62 -5.57 24.50
N ASP A 78 0.69 -5.58 23.17
CA ASP A 78 1.27 -6.65 22.35
C ASP A 78 2.77 -6.44 22.02
N ILE A 79 3.39 -5.34 22.47
CA ILE A 79 4.77 -5.00 22.07
C ILE A 79 5.80 -6.00 22.63
N ILE A 80 5.60 -6.49 23.84
CA ILE A 80 6.53 -7.44 24.48
C ILE A 80 6.55 -8.75 23.68
N SER A 81 5.39 -9.32 23.42
CA SER A 81 5.30 -10.57 22.65
C SER A 81 5.82 -10.44 21.22
N LYS A 82 5.59 -9.29 20.57
CA LYS A 82 6.14 -9.00 19.23
C LYS A 82 7.66 -8.87 19.24
N SER A 83 8.22 -8.13 20.20
CA SER A 83 9.66 -7.87 20.26
C SER A 83 10.49 -9.06 20.76
N THR A 84 9.87 -10.00 21.47
CA THR A 84 10.52 -11.24 21.97
C THR A 84 10.31 -12.46 21.08
N GLY A 85 9.56 -12.31 19.98
CA GLY A 85 9.24 -13.43 19.07
C GLY A 85 8.25 -14.45 19.65
N SER A 86 7.53 -14.10 20.72
CA SER A 86 6.52 -14.99 21.33
C SER A 86 5.09 -14.73 20.85
N MET A 87 4.87 -13.67 20.02
CA MET A 87 3.59 -13.42 19.40
C MET A 87 3.33 -14.44 18.29
N PRO A 88 2.23 -15.19 18.34
CA PRO A 88 1.87 -16.10 17.24
C PRO A 88 1.28 -15.31 16.07
N PHE A 89 1.80 -15.56 14.88
CA PHE A 89 1.22 -15.11 13.60
C PHE A 89 0.50 -16.28 12.91
N GLY A 90 -0.14 -16.04 11.78
CA GLY A 90 -0.86 -17.08 11.05
C GLY A 90 0.03 -18.29 10.69
N ILE A 91 1.28 -18.01 10.29
CA ILE A 91 2.25 -19.05 9.92
C ILE A 91 2.65 -19.97 11.10
N ASP A 92 2.56 -19.47 12.34
CA ASP A 92 2.97 -20.23 13.53
C ASP A 92 1.87 -21.16 14.05
N LEU A 93 0.63 -21.00 13.55
CA LEU A 93 -0.51 -21.74 14.07
C LEU A 93 -0.44 -23.22 13.72
N SER A 94 -0.92 -24.03 14.65
CA SER A 94 -1.10 -25.46 14.51
C SER A 94 -2.47 -25.86 15.05
N VAL A 95 -3.17 -26.70 14.32
CA VAL A 95 -4.44 -27.30 14.71
C VAL A 95 -4.26 -28.81 14.76
N GLU A 96 -4.86 -29.47 15.75
CA GLU A 96 -4.74 -30.91 15.93
C GLU A 96 -5.20 -31.69 14.69
N GLY A 97 -4.43 -32.67 14.27
CA GLY A 97 -4.71 -33.49 13.09
C GLY A 97 -4.52 -32.82 11.75
N MET A 98 -3.92 -31.60 11.72
CA MET A 98 -3.73 -30.90 10.46
C MET A 98 -2.73 -31.58 9.54
N VAL A 99 -2.98 -31.45 8.25
CA VAL A 99 -2.06 -31.80 7.16
C VAL A 99 -1.56 -30.53 6.48
N HIS A 100 -0.47 -30.65 5.71
CA HIS A 100 0.18 -29.53 5.07
C HIS A 100 0.01 -29.61 3.56
N ALA A 101 -0.39 -28.51 2.94
CA ALA A 101 -0.51 -28.40 1.50
C ALA A 101 0.53 -27.44 0.92
N ALA A 102 0.98 -27.76 -0.28
CA ALA A 102 1.71 -26.85 -1.17
C ALA A 102 1.06 -26.89 -2.55
N VAL A 103 1.08 -25.76 -3.26
CA VAL A 103 0.41 -25.62 -4.55
C VAL A 103 1.35 -25.09 -5.63
N ARG A 104 1.16 -25.55 -6.86
CA ARG A 104 1.72 -24.96 -8.07
C ARG A 104 0.60 -24.28 -8.85
N THR A 105 0.80 -23.05 -9.24
CA THR A 105 -0.07 -22.28 -10.13
C THR A 105 0.78 -21.76 -11.28
N ASN A 106 0.18 -21.34 -12.36
CA ASN A 106 0.90 -20.82 -13.51
C ASN A 106 1.77 -19.61 -13.13
N PRO A 107 3.11 -19.70 -13.23
CA PRO A 107 3.99 -18.57 -12.90
C PRO A 107 3.84 -17.39 -13.87
N ARG A 108 3.30 -17.65 -15.09
CA ARG A 108 2.96 -16.64 -16.09
C ARG A 108 1.57 -16.01 -15.87
N LYS A 109 0.88 -16.39 -14.79
CA LYS A 109 -0.49 -15.93 -14.49
C LYS A 109 -1.50 -16.19 -15.63
N GLY A 110 -1.21 -17.15 -16.50
CA GLY A 110 -2.14 -17.68 -17.49
C GLY A 110 -3.27 -18.49 -16.85
N TRP A 111 -4.26 -18.86 -17.65
CA TRP A 111 -5.53 -19.40 -17.14
C TRP A 111 -5.52 -20.92 -16.97
N TYR A 112 -4.66 -21.63 -17.73
CA TYR A 112 -4.77 -23.07 -17.86
C TYR A 112 -3.47 -23.81 -17.55
N MET A 113 -3.62 -24.97 -16.93
CA MET A 113 -2.65 -26.04 -16.90
C MET A 113 -2.93 -26.94 -18.10
N LEU A 114 -1.96 -27.07 -19.01
CA LEU A 114 -2.13 -27.85 -20.26
C LEU A 114 -1.91 -29.34 -20.01
N SER A 115 -0.87 -29.70 -19.25
CA SER A 115 -0.58 -31.07 -18.86
C SER A 115 0.23 -31.12 -17.56
N TYR A 116 0.25 -32.28 -16.88
CA TYR A 116 1.13 -32.51 -15.76
C TYR A 116 1.52 -33.99 -15.60
N ASP A 117 2.70 -34.25 -15.04
CA ASP A 117 3.15 -35.57 -14.56
C ASP A 117 3.53 -35.51 -13.08
N ALA A 118 2.77 -36.23 -12.25
CA ALA A 118 2.97 -36.30 -10.82
C ALA A 118 3.52 -37.69 -10.37
N THR A 119 4.06 -38.47 -11.28
CA THR A 119 4.51 -39.85 -11.01
C THR A 119 5.56 -39.91 -9.90
N VAL A 120 6.56 -39.03 -9.96
CA VAL A 120 7.62 -38.94 -8.93
C VAL A 120 7.02 -38.49 -7.60
N ALA A 121 6.26 -37.38 -7.60
CA ALA A 121 5.67 -36.81 -6.40
C ALA A 121 4.80 -37.80 -5.62
N LYS A 122 4.01 -38.63 -6.32
CA LYS A 122 3.15 -39.67 -5.69
C LYS A 122 3.92 -40.68 -4.87
N SER A 123 5.17 -40.98 -5.22
CA SER A 123 6.03 -41.95 -4.55
C SER A 123 6.81 -41.36 -3.38
N MET A 124 6.82 -40.04 -3.19
CA MET A 124 7.63 -39.37 -2.18
C MET A 124 7.12 -39.61 -0.77
N ARG A 125 8.06 -39.76 0.17
CA ARG A 125 7.76 -40.03 1.58
C ARG A 125 6.92 -38.91 2.19
N GLY A 126 5.81 -39.31 2.82
CA GLY A 126 4.91 -38.40 3.55
C GLY A 126 3.86 -37.71 2.69
N VAL A 127 3.88 -37.88 1.38
CA VAL A 127 2.81 -37.48 0.48
C VAL A 127 1.57 -38.32 0.76
N GLN A 128 0.46 -37.66 1.02
CA GLN A 128 -0.83 -38.27 1.34
C GLN A 128 -1.82 -38.17 0.20
N ASN A 129 -1.79 -37.04 -0.53
CA ASN A 129 -2.71 -36.81 -1.64
C ASN A 129 -2.12 -35.83 -2.65
N ILE A 130 -2.55 -35.95 -3.91
CA ILE A 130 -2.33 -34.97 -4.97
C ILE A 130 -3.70 -34.59 -5.52
N ILE A 131 -4.00 -33.31 -5.47
CA ILE A 131 -5.32 -32.78 -5.80
C ILE A 131 -5.23 -31.90 -7.05
N GLU A 132 -5.97 -32.29 -8.06
CA GLU A 132 -6.04 -31.63 -9.36
C GLU A 132 -7.10 -30.52 -9.34
N ILE A 133 -6.75 -29.35 -8.83
CA ILE A 133 -7.62 -28.15 -8.91
C ILE A 133 -6.83 -27.00 -9.57
N ILE A 134 -5.73 -26.80 -9.22
CA ILE A 134 -4.37 -26.38 -9.51
C ILE A 134 -3.56 -27.43 -8.82
N ILE A 135 -2.43 -27.81 -9.27
CA ILE A 135 -1.73 -28.92 -8.65
C ILE A 135 -1.42 -28.63 -7.18
N ALA A 136 -2.05 -29.38 -6.30
CA ALA A 136 -1.80 -29.33 -4.86
C ALA A 136 -1.27 -30.67 -4.37
N VAL A 137 -0.20 -30.65 -3.57
CA VAL A 137 0.30 -31.81 -2.84
C VAL A 137 -0.01 -31.63 -1.37
N VAL A 138 -0.61 -32.65 -0.77
CA VAL A 138 -0.85 -32.74 0.66
C VAL A 138 0.10 -33.74 1.29
N ALA A 139 0.78 -33.34 2.36
CA ALA A 139 1.75 -34.16 3.06
C ALA A 139 1.68 -33.98 4.60
N ASP A 140 2.46 -34.78 5.32
CA ASP A 140 2.53 -34.75 6.79
C ASP A 140 3.28 -33.52 7.37
N ASN A 141 3.98 -32.75 6.53
CA ASN A 141 4.60 -31.48 6.89
C ASN A 141 4.84 -30.59 5.66
N THR A 142 4.99 -29.28 5.88
CA THR A 142 5.18 -28.27 4.84
C THR A 142 6.36 -28.55 3.93
N ARG A 143 7.52 -28.96 4.48
CA ARG A 143 8.73 -29.24 3.68
C ARG A 143 8.48 -30.35 2.66
N ARG A 144 7.84 -31.45 3.08
CA ARG A 144 7.55 -32.59 2.19
C ARG A 144 6.52 -32.22 1.12
N ALA A 145 5.48 -31.46 1.50
CA ALA A 145 4.51 -30.95 0.54
C ALA A 145 5.19 -30.08 -0.53
N THR A 146 6.06 -29.15 -0.10
CA THR A 146 6.81 -28.25 -1.00
C THR A 146 7.79 -29.02 -1.89
N GLN A 147 8.56 -29.97 -1.34
CA GLN A 147 9.48 -30.76 -2.14
C GLN A 147 8.73 -31.59 -3.18
N ALA A 148 7.64 -32.23 -2.78
CA ALA A 148 6.88 -33.07 -3.70
C ALA A 148 6.15 -32.27 -4.79
N VAL A 149 5.60 -31.10 -4.49
CA VAL A 149 4.93 -30.30 -5.51
C VAL A 149 5.93 -29.75 -6.55
N ASN A 150 7.19 -29.56 -6.17
CA ASN A 150 8.24 -29.12 -7.09
C ASN A 150 8.74 -30.23 -8.03
N GLU A 151 8.53 -31.51 -7.68
CA GLU A 151 8.84 -32.67 -8.53
C GLU A 151 7.73 -33.01 -9.53
N ILE A 152 6.71 -32.17 -9.64
CA ILE A 152 5.64 -32.34 -10.63
C ILE A 152 6.01 -31.52 -11.87
N ASP A 153 6.17 -32.19 -12.98
CA ASP A 153 6.33 -31.53 -14.28
C ASP A 153 4.97 -30.99 -14.73
N ILE A 154 4.90 -29.70 -15.03
CA ILE A 154 3.66 -29.03 -15.43
C ILE A 154 3.92 -28.16 -16.63
N GLU A 155 3.09 -28.33 -17.67
CA GLU A 155 3.03 -27.45 -18.82
C GLU A 155 1.91 -26.43 -18.61
N TRP A 156 2.25 -25.16 -18.73
CA TRP A 156 1.35 -24.04 -18.54
C TRP A 156 1.08 -23.31 -19.85
N ASP A 157 -0.08 -22.66 -19.95
CA ASP A 157 -0.34 -21.71 -21.01
C ASP A 157 0.52 -20.43 -20.82
N GLU A 158 0.57 -19.63 -21.89
CA GLU A 158 1.33 -18.38 -21.92
C GLU A 158 0.68 -17.28 -21.07
N ALA A 159 1.43 -16.23 -20.79
CA ALA A 159 0.92 -15.03 -20.14
C ALA A 159 -0.14 -14.35 -21.03
N PRO A 160 -1.27 -13.89 -20.46
CA PRO A 160 -2.28 -13.14 -21.22
C PRO A 160 -1.89 -11.66 -21.45
N PHE A 161 -0.63 -11.31 -21.20
CA PHE A 161 -0.06 -9.97 -21.33
C PHE A 161 1.34 -10.06 -21.98
N PRO A 162 1.97 -8.94 -22.37
CA PRO A 162 3.30 -8.96 -22.97
C PRO A 162 4.31 -9.72 -22.11
N ALA A 163 5.01 -10.68 -22.68
CA ALA A 163 5.93 -11.55 -21.95
C ALA A 163 7.17 -10.80 -21.42
N GLU A 164 7.60 -9.76 -22.15
CA GLU A 164 8.81 -9.00 -21.83
C GLU A 164 8.46 -7.59 -21.32
N MET A 165 9.22 -7.10 -20.35
CA MET A 165 9.02 -5.78 -19.72
C MET A 165 8.96 -4.63 -20.72
N ALA A 166 9.71 -4.73 -21.84
CA ALA A 166 9.68 -3.73 -22.91
C ALA A 166 8.28 -3.58 -23.53
N GLY A 167 7.55 -4.68 -23.69
CA GLY A 167 6.17 -4.66 -24.20
C GLY A 167 5.18 -3.97 -23.25
N HIS A 168 5.41 -4.05 -21.94
CA HIS A 168 4.59 -3.32 -20.97
C HIS A 168 4.78 -1.81 -21.09
N TRP A 169 6.03 -1.35 -21.20
CA TRP A 169 6.33 0.08 -21.42
C TRP A 169 5.78 0.58 -22.76
N GLN A 170 5.92 -0.22 -23.82
CA GLN A 170 5.35 0.12 -25.13
C GLN A 170 3.83 0.27 -25.06
N ALA A 171 3.12 -0.62 -24.37
CA ALA A 171 1.67 -0.51 -24.18
C ALA A 171 1.26 0.78 -23.48
N LEU A 172 2.07 1.26 -22.51
CA LEU A 172 1.84 2.56 -21.85
C LEU A 172 2.11 3.73 -22.84
N GLU A 173 3.19 3.68 -23.61
CA GLU A 173 3.52 4.70 -24.59
C GLU A 173 2.43 4.88 -25.65
N GLU A 174 1.80 3.77 -26.08
CA GLU A 174 0.72 3.74 -27.08
C GLU A 174 -0.65 4.11 -26.49
N THR A 175 -0.76 4.24 -25.17
CA THR A 175 -2.04 4.51 -24.49
C THR A 175 -2.50 5.96 -24.61
N PHE A 176 -1.62 6.94 -24.85
CA PHE A 176 -1.97 8.37 -24.86
C PHE A 176 -2.72 8.76 -26.14
N THR A 177 -3.91 8.16 -26.35
CA THR A 177 -4.79 8.43 -27.48
C THR A 177 -6.21 8.79 -27.00
N PRO A 178 -7.00 9.51 -27.80
CA PRO A 178 -8.38 9.86 -27.42
C PRO A 178 -9.26 8.65 -27.07
N GLU A 179 -9.04 7.51 -27.74
CA GLU A 179 -9.81 6.27 -27.54
C GLU A 179 -9.51 5.60 -26.19
N ARG A 180 -8.34 5.90 -25.60
CA ARG A 180 -7.89 5.39 -24.32
C ARG A 180 -8.08 6.37 -23.16
N LEU A 181 -8.63 7.55 -23.45
CA LEU A 181 -8.95 8.52 -22.42
C LEU A 181 -9.98 7.93 -21.44
N ASP A 182 -9.55 7.71 -20.20
CA ASP A 182 -10.42 7.22 -19.12
C ASP A 182 -11.26 8.37 -18.54
N SER A 183 -10.61 9.49 -18.27
CA SER A 183 -11.27 10.63 -17.62
C SER A 183 -10.45 11.92 -17.71
N LYS A 184 -11.19 13.03 -17.66
CA LYS A 184 -10.68 14.39 -17.49
C LYS A 184 -10.95 14.81 -16.06
N TRP A 185 -9.97 14.65 -15.19
CA TRP A 185 -10.16 14.90 -13.76
C TRP A 185 -10.05 16.38 -13.39
N ARG A 186 -9.26 17.14 -14.15
CA ARG A 186 -9.07 18.56 -13.92
C ARG A 186 -8.89 19.27 -15.27
N ASP A 187 -9.50 20.44 -15.43
CA ASP A 187 -9.41 21.28 -16.63
C ASP A 187 -9.71 22.73 -16.23
N ASP A 188 -8.78 23.33 -15.48
CA ASP A 188 -8.91 24.67 -14.91
C ASP A 188 -8.23 25.69 -15.83
N GLY A 189 -8.80 26.88 -15.97
CA GLY A 189 -8.24 28.00 -16.72
C GLY A 189 -8.18 27.79 -18.24
N ASP A 190 -7.20 28.42 -18.90
CA ASP A 190 -6.92 28.33 -20.34
C ASP A 190 -5.55 27.67 -20.55
N VAL A 191 -5.49 26.34 -20.49
CA VAL A 191 -4.25 25.59 -20.61
C VAL A 191 -3.63 25.76 -21.99
N ASP A 192 -4.43 25.75 -23.07
CA ASP A 192 -3.90 25.86 -24.43
C ASP A 192 -3.35 27.27 -24.70
N GLY A 193 -4.02 28.32 -24.20
CA GLY A 193 -3.51 29.69 -24.22
C GLY A 193 -2.24 29.85 -23.36
N GLY A 194 -2.19 29.23 -22.20
CA GLY A 194 -1.01 29.22 -21.34
C GLY A 194 0.20 28.59 -22.02
N LEU A 195 0.03 27.38 -22.61
CA LEU A 195 1.10 26.71 -23.36
C LEU A 195 1.60 27.50 -24.58
N ALA A 196 0.73 28.29 -25.21
CA ALA A 196 1.08 29.13 -26.34
C ALA A 196 1.82 30.43 -25.92
N ALA A 197 1.81 30.80 -24.65
CA ALA A 197 2.34 32.05 -24.15
C ALA A 197 3.87 32.07 -23.94
N GLY A 198 4.53 30.91 -23.94
CA GLY A 198 5.96 30.80 -23.64
C GLY A 198 6.64 29.58 -24.29
N ALA A 199 7.88 29.35 -23.88
CA ALA A 199 8.59 28.12 -24.24
C ALA A 199 7.99 26.95 -23.45
N VAL A 200 7.62 25.87 -24.17
CA VAL A 200 7.04 24.69 -23.54
C VAL A 200 8.17 23.79 -23.02
N PHE A 201 8.11 23.47 -21.74
CA PHE A 201 8.91 22.40 -21.13
C PHE A 201 8.12 21.10 -21.19
N GLU A 202 8.77 19.99 -21.54
CA GLU A 202 8.17 18.67 -21.64
C GLU A 202 8.98 17.65 -20.83
N ALA A 203 8.28 16.77 -20.11
CA ALA A 203 8.92 15.68 -19.36
C ALA A 203 8.08 14.39 -19.39
N GLU A 204 8.79 13.25 -19.31
CA GLU A 204 8.17 11.93 -19.17
C GLU A 204 8.70 11.23 -17.90
N TYR A 205 7.79 10.62 -17.17
CA TYR A 205 8.08 9.90 -15.92
C TYR A 205 7.58 8.47 -16.01
N ARG A 206 8.33 7.54 -15.43
CA ARG A 206 8.01 6.11 -15.40
C ARG A 206 8.03 5.60 -13.97
N SER A 207 6.96 4.94 -13.56
CA SER A 207 6.84 4.29 -12.25
C SER A 207 6.65 2.79 -12.45
N PRO A 208 7.62 1.93 -12.06
CA PRO A 208 7.59 0.50 -12.35
C PRO A 208 6.56 -0.25 -11.49
N TYR A 209 6.32 -1.53 -11.81
CA TYR A 209 5.68 -2.45 -10.88
C TYR A 209 6.50 -2.61 -9.62
N VAL A 210 5.84 -2.83 -8.49
CA VAL A 210 6.49 -3.16 -7.22
C VAL A 210 5.68 -4.19 -6.43
N ALA A 211 6.39 -5.10 -5.77
CA ALA A 211 5.78 -6.12 -4.93
C ALA A 211 5.31 -5.56 -3.58
N HIS A 212 4.35 -6.24 -2.95
CA HIS A 212 3.96 -5.99 -1.56
C HIS A 212 5.04 -6.43 -0.57
N ALA A 213 5.69 -7.55 -0.85
CA ALA A 213 6.82 -8.11 -0.13
C ALA A 213 6.68 -8.12 1.41
N PRO A 214 5.57 -8.63 2.00
CA PRO A 214 5.47 -8.80 3.45
C PRO A 214 6.45 -9.88 3.93
N LEU A 215 6.96 -9.76 5.17
CA LEU A 215 7.89 -10.75 5.72
C LEU A 215 7.23 -12.11 5.95
N GLU A 216 5.97 -12.14 6.38
CA GLU A 216 5.19 -13.37 6.49
C GLU A 216 4.62 -13.74 5.11
N PRO A 217 4.97 -14.91 4.53
CA PRO A 217 4.36 -15.37 3.29
C PRO A 217 2.90 -15.77 3.50
N LEU A 218 2.11 -15.74 2.43
CA LEU A 218 0.70 -16.12 2.45
C LEU A 218 0.51 -17.51 3.05
N ASN A 219 -0.40 -17.58 4.03
CA ASN A 219 -0.71 -18.84 4.71
C ASN A 219 -2.15 -18.84 5.24
N ALA A 220 -2.73 -20.02 5.39
CA ALA A 220 -4.01 -20.21 6.05
C ALA A 220 -4.19 -21.66 6.51
N ILE A 221 -5.02 -21.86 7.54
CA ILE A 221 -5.57 -23.17 7.90
C ILE A 221 -7.06 -23.13 7.66
N ILE A 222 -7.60 -24.13 6.95
CA ILE A 222 -9.04 -24.28 6.75
C ILE A 222 -9.48 -25.71 7.08
N THR A 223 -10.57 -25.81 7.83
CA THR A 223 -11.27 -27.05 8.07
C THR A 223 -12.68 -26.95 7.51
N VAL A 224 -13.08 -27.88 6.66
CA VAL A 224 -14.44 -27.98 6.10
C VAL A 224 -15.13 -29.20 6.68
N THR A 225 -16.25 -29.01 7.34
CA THR A 225 -17.16 -30.11 7.80
C THR A 225 -18.51 -29.95 7.10
N ASP A 226 -19.48 -30.80 7.35
CA ASP A 226 -20.83 -30.60 6.80
C ASP A 226 -21.61 -29.51 7.55
N ALA A 227 -21.20 -29.16 8.76
CA ALA A 227 -21.87 -28.19 9.61
C ALA A 227 -21.32 -26.77 9.48
N ALA A 228 -20.01 -26.64 9.28
CA ALA A 228 -19.34 -25.35 9.26
C ALA A 228 -17.97 -25.42 8.60
N VAL A 229 -17.44 -24.24 8.27
CA VAL A 229 -16.07 -24.05 7.82
C VAL A 229 -15.34 -23.17 8.82
N GLU A 230 -14.20 -23.61 9.31
CA GLU A 230 -13.32 -22.81 10.17
C GLU A 230 -12.09 -22.34 9.41
N VAL A 231 -11.75 -21.06 9.54
CA VAL A 231 -10.67 -20.39 8.80
C VAL A 231 -9.77 -19.65 9.77
N TRP A 232 -8.49 -19.97 9.81
CA TRP A 232 -7.46 -19.25 10.56
C TRP A 232 -6.46 -18.63 9.60
N THR A 233 -6.42 -17.32 9.52
CA THR A 233 -5.47 -16.54 8.71
C THR A 233 -5.51 -15.08 9.14
N GLY A 234 -4.46 -14.31 8.87
CA GLY A 234 -4.50 -12.85 8.92
C GLY A 234 -5.07 -12.30 7.61
N HIS A 235 -6.03 -11.36 7.67
CA HIS A 235 -6.61 -10.77 6.46
C HIS A 235 -7.16 -9.35 6.67
N GLN A 236 -7.07 -8.48 5.65
CA GLN A 236 -7.57 -7.12 5.71
C GLN A 236 -9.08 -6.99 5.49
N VAL A 237 -9.70 -7.97 4.81
CA VAL A 237 -11.12 -7.95 4.42
C VAL A 237 -11.86 -9.26 4.74
N PRO A 238 -11.98 -9.64 6.03
CA PRO A 238 -12.53 -10.93 6.46
C PRO A 238 -13.90 -11.27 5.85
N GLY A 239 -14.78 -10.27 5.71
CA GLY A 239 -16.12 -10.50 5.16
C GLY A 239 -16.13 -10.90 3.67
N GLN A 240 -15.15 -10.48 2.87
CA GLN A 240 -15.00 -10.95 1.48
C GLN A 240 -14.50 -12.39 1.46
N VAL A 241 -13.58 -12.73 2.36
CA VAL A 241 -13.08 -14.10 2.52
C VAL A 241 -14.21 -15.07 2.85
N GLN A 242 -15.07 -14.72 3.82
CA GLN A 242 -16.21 -15.56 4.19
C GLN A 242 -17.13 -15.83 2.99
N ASN A 243 -17.43 -14.82 2.17
CA ASN A 243 -18.25 -15.01 0.96
C ASN A 243 -17.58 -15.94 -0.06
N ALA A 244 -16.28 -15.74 -0.32
CA ALA A 244 -15.53 -16.55 -1.29
C ALA A 244 -15.46 -18.03 -0.85
N ILE A 245 -15.20 -18.27 0.43
CA ILE A 245 -15.11 -19.62 0.98
C ILE A 245 -16.48 -20.31 1.01
N ALA A 246 -17.53 -19.61 1.41
CA ALA A 246 -18.92 -20.12 1.40
C ALA A 246 -19.30 -20.61 -0.02
N ALA A 247 -19.01 -19.81 -1.04
CA ALA A 247 -19.27 -20.18 -2.43
C ALA A 247 -18.51 -21.45 -2.89
N ILE A 248 -17.26 -21.64 -2.44
CA ILE A 248 -16.43 -22.82 -2.79
C ILE A 248 -16.90 -24.07 -2.06
N THR A 249 -17.29 -23.94 -0.79
CA THR A 249 -17.57 -25.09 0.07
C THR A 249 -19.05 -25.50 0.11
N GLY A 250 -19.93 -24.65 -0.47
CA GLY A 250 -21.37 -24.86 -0.49
C GLY A 250 -22.08 -24.56 0.85
N HIS A 251 -21.46 -23.74 1.69
CA HIS A 251 -22.02 -23.31 2.96
C HIS A 251 -22.69 -21.93 2.87
N GLU A 252 -23.55 -21.62 3.84
CA GLU A 252 -23.99 -20.24 4.03
C GLU A 252 -22.85 -19.40 4.67
N VAL A 253 -22.87 -18.08 4.46
CA VAL A 253 -21.80 -17.19 4.93
C VAL A 253 -21.65 -17.18 6.45
N ASP A 254 -22.72 -17.34 7.19
CA ASP A 254 -22.75 -17.41 8.67
C ASP A 254 -22.22 -18.75 9.23
N GLN A 255 -22.09 -19.77 8.39
CA GLN A 255 -21.42 -21.03 8.72
C GLN A 255 -19.90 -20.96 8.52
N VAL A 256 -19.36 -19.88 7.94
CA VAL A 256 -17.92 -19.67 7.81
C VAL A 256 -17.41 -18.87 8.99
N ILE A 257 -16.78 -19.58 9.92
CA ILE A 257 -16.22 -19.01 11.17
C ILE A 257 -14.79 -18.55 10.87
N PHE A 258 -14.57 -17.23 10.97
CA PHE A 258 -13.28 -16.62 10.64
C PHE A 258 -12.53 -16.20 11.90
N HIS A 259 -11.35 -16.80 12.12
CA HIS A 259 -10.44 -16.49 13.21
C HIS A 259 -9.31 -15.62 12.68
N ASN A 260 -9.49 -14.29 12.72
CA ASN A 260 -8.48 -13.36 12.22
C ASN A 260 -7.23 -13.37 13.10
N GLN A 261 -6.07 -13.58 12.47
CA GLN A 261 -4.77 -13.68 13.13
C GLN A 261 -3.97 -12.38 13.00
N PHE A 262 -2.91 -12.23 13.81
CA PHE A 262 -1.92 -11.19 13.56
C PHE A 262 -1.20 -11.46 12.24
N MET A 263 -0.92 -10.37 11.50
CA MET A 263 -0.28 -10.38 10.20
C MET A 263 1.17 -9.95 10.32
N GLY A 264 2.09 -10.70 9.76
CA GLY A 264 3.51 -10.36 9.65
C GLY A 264 3.83 -9.43 8.48
N GLY A 265 2.93 -8.48 8.24
CA GLY A 265 2.90 -7.53 7.14
C GLY A 265 1.75 -7.81 6.18
N SER A 266 1.35 -6.78 5.44
CA SER A 266 0.38 -6.92 4.35
C SER A 266 0.64 -5.90 3.25
N PHE A 267 0.59 -4.61 3.56
CA PHE A 267 0.78 -3.49 2.63
C PHE A 267 -0.21 -3.49 1.44
N GLY A 268 -1.33 -4.23 1.56
CA GLY A 268 -2.32 -4.47 0.52
C GLY A 268 -2.39 -5.94 0.06
N HIS A 269 -1.32 -6.72 0.21
CA HIS A 269 -1.25 -8.11 -0.25
C HIS A 269 -2.39 -9.00 0.29
N LEU A 270 -2.74 -8.86 1.56
CA LEU A 270 -3.83 -9.58 2.22
C LEU A 270 -5.23 -8.96 2.00
N ILE A 271 -5.42 -8.22 0.90
CA ILE A 271 -6.73 -7.90 0.35
C ILE A 271 -7.16 -8.99 -0.63
N GLU A 272 -6.18 -9.65 -1.27
CA GLU A 272 -6.39 -10.71 -2.25
C GLU A 272 -6.72 -12.05 -1.57
N THR A 273 -7.59 -12.82 -2.20
CA THR A 273 -8.16 -14.04 -1.62
C THR A 273 -7.70 -15.33 -2.29
N GLU A 274 -6.83 -15.27 -3.30
CA GLU A 274 -6.49 -16.43 -4.14
C GLU A 274 -5.92 -17.60 -3.32
N HIS A 275 -4.97 -17.35 -2.43
CA HIS A 275 -4.42 -18.41 -1.56
C HIS A 275 -5.49 -19.07 -0.69
N LEU A 276 -6.51 -18.30 -0.25
CA LEU A 276 -7.63 -18.80 0.55
C LEU A 276 -8.58 -19.65 -0.29
N LYS A 277 -8.82 -19.25 -1.54
CA LYS A 277 -9.58 -20.06 -2.49
C LYS A 277 -8.90 -21.41 -2.72
N HIS A 278 -7.56 -21.43 -2.87
CA HIS A 278 -6.78 -22.66 -3.03
C HIS A 278 -6.93 -23.58 -1.82
N VAL A 279 -6.69 -23.10 -0.61
CA VAL A 279 -6.78 -23.96 0.58
C VAL A 279 -8.22 -24.40 0.86
N ALA A 280 -9.23 -23.56 0.57
CA ALA A 280 -10.65 -23.92 0.70
C ALA A 280 -11.03 -25.06 -0.25
N GLN A 281 -10.57 -25.02 -1.50
CA GLN A 281 -10.78 -26.09 -2.49
C GLN A 281 -10.13 -27.39 -2.04
N ILE A 282 -8.89 -27.34 -1.51
CA ILE A 282 -8.18 -28.51 -0.99
C ILE A 282 -8.94 -29.09 0.21
N ALA A 283 -9.26 -28.26 1.20
CA ALA A 283 -9.97 -28.66 2.41
C ALA A 283 -11.37 -29.23 2.11
N ASN A 284 -12.06 -28.69 1.09
CA ASN A 284 -13.36 -29.20 0.65
C ASN A 284 -13.29 -30.62 0.06
N LYS A 285 -12.12 -31.01 -0.52
CA LYS A 285 -11.85 -32.40 -0.94
C LYS A 285 -11.42 -33.31 0.21
N MET A 286 -11.05 -32.72 1.37
CA MET A 286 -10.55 -33.44 2.55
C MET A 286 -11.40 -33.13 3.80
N ARG A 287 -12.73 -33.12 3.64
CA ARG A 287 -13.66 -32.77 4.73
C ARG A 287 -13.32 -33.52 6.02
N GLY A 288 -13.39 -32.78 7.13
CA GLY A 288 -13.04 -33.26 8.47
C GLY A 288 -11.55 -33.15 8.83
N THR A 289 -10.67 -32.83 7.85
CA THR A 289 -9.25 -32.70 8.09
C THR A 289 -8.84 -31.23 7.97
N PRO A 290 -8.19 -30.63 9.00
CA PRO A 290 -7.62 -29.29 8.86
C PRO A 290 -6.47 -29.28 7.85
N VAL A 291 -6.50 -28.37 6.91
CA VAL A 291 -5.46 -28.21 5.87
C VAL A 291 -4.74 -26.89 6.06
N LYS A 292 -3.43 -26.94 6.28
CA LYS A 292 -2.55 -25.77 6.30
C LYS A 292 -1.88 -25.60 4.96
N LEU A 293 -2.13 -24.48 4.29
CA LEU A 293 -1.37 -24.02 3.12
C LEU A 293 -0.36 -22.96 3.57
N THR A 294 0.88 -23.08 3.13
CA THR A 294 1.90 -22.05 3.31
C THR A 294 2.65 -21.89 2.00
N TYR A 295 2.69 -20.65 1.47
CA TYR A 295 3.49 -20.34 0.29
C TYR A 295 4.97 -20.32 0.65
N THR A 296 5.85 -20.72 -0.27
CA THR A 296 7.26 -20.37 -0.20
C THR A 296 7.42 -18.89 -0.55
N ARG A 297 8.56 -18.30 -0.26
CA ARG A 297 8.80 -16.89 -0.61
C ARG A 297 8.75 -16.68 -2.13
N GLU A 298 9.34 -17.58 -2.90
CA GLU A 298 9.33 -17.54 -4.35
C GLU A 298 7.90 -17.63 -4.90
N LYS A 299 7.07 -18.50 -4.31
CA LYS A 299 5.67 -18.62 -4.68
C LYS A 299 4.89 -17.35 -4.36
N ASP A 300 5.15 -16.75 -3.22
CA ASP A 300 4.50 -15.54 -2.74
C ASP A 300 4.78 -14.35 -3.68
N PHE A 301 6.03 -14.15 -4.06
CA PHE A 301 6.42 -13.12 -5.03
C PHE A 301 5.85 -13.38 -6.44
N ALA A 302 5.98 -14.61 -6.95
CA ALA A 302 5.51 -14.96 -8.29
C ALA A 302 3.98 -14.79 -8.45
N GLN A 303 3.23 -14.92 -7.36
CA GLN A 303 1.77 -14.76 -7.35
C GLN A 303 1.30 -13.41 -6.83
N ASP A 304 2.20 -12.53 -6.43
CA ASP A 304 1.84 -11.19 -6.00
C ASP A 304 1.13 -10.42 -7.14
N PHE A 305 0.00 -9.84 -6.83
CA PHE A 305 -0.65 -8.85 -7.66
C PHE A 305 -0.01 -7.50 -7.37
N THR A 306 1.02 -7.17 -8.10
CA THR A 306 1.87 -6.00 -7.84
C THR A 306 1.11 -4.68 -7.87
N ARG A 307 1.71 -3.61 -7.35
CA ARG A 307 1.25 -2.25 -7.64
C ARG A 307 1.39 -1.98 -9.14
N GLN A 308 0.40 -1.31 -9.71
CA GLN A 308 0.38 -1.00 -11.13
C GLN A 308 1.61 -0.18 -11.59
N ILE A 309 2.01 -0.44 -12.83
CA ILE A 309 2.94 0.37 -13.62
C ILE A 309 2.24 1.65 -14.08
N ALA A 310 2.97 2.77 -14.18
CA ALA A 310 2.42 4.02 -14.70
C ALA A 310 3.45 4.82 -15.48
N MET A 311 2.94 5.62 -16.44
CA MET A 311 3.71 6.59 -17.21
C MET A 311 3.00 7.94 -17.18
N GLY A 312 3.76 9.01 -16.92
CA GLY A 312 3.26 10.37 -16.97
C GLY A 312 3.95 11.19 -18.03
N ARG A 313 3.19 12.05 -18.72
CA ARG A 313 3.70 13.07 -19.64
C ARG A 313 3.19 14.43 -19.24
N GLY A 314 4.12 15.33 -18.97
CA GLY A 314 3.82 16.71 -18.59
C GLY A 314 4.28 17.70 -19.64
N ARG A 315 3.47 18.75 -19.86
CA ARG A 315 3.82 19.94 -20.62
C ARG A 315 3.48 21.16 -19.80
N ASP A 316 4.33 22.18 -19.87
CA ASP A 316 4.15 23.41 -19.09
C ASP A 316 4.79 24.61 -19.74
N THR A 317 4.42 25.78 -19.23
CA THR A 317 5.13 27.04 -19.45
C THR A 317 5.35 27.76 -18.13
N VAL A 318 6.59 28.16 -17.91
CA VAL A 318 6.95 29.08 -16.81
C VAL A 318 6.88 30.51 -17.36
N LEU A 319 6.09 31.34 -16.69
CA LEU A 319 5.94 32.75 -17.05
C LEU A 319 6.40 33.65 -15.89
N ASN A 320 7.26 34.61 -16.19
CA ASN A 320 7.76 35.56 -15.19
C ASN A 320 8.39 34.94 -13.94
N GLY A 321 9.02 33.77 -14.09
CA GLY A 321 9.62 33.04 -12.96
C GLY A 321 8.61 32.36 -12.04
N GLN A 322 7.39 32.08 -12.52
CA GLN A 322 6.34 31.41 -11.76
C GLN A 322 5.73 30.27 -12.56
N VAL A 323 5.28 29.21 -11.87
CA VAL A 323 4.51 28.12 -12.47
C VAL A 323 3.06 28.59 -12.68
N GLU A 324 2.63 28.64 -13.94
CA GLU A 324 1.31 29.17 -14.32
C GLU A 324 0.43 28.17 -15.06
N THR A 325 1.05 27.21 -15.78
CA THR A 325 0.31 26.26 -16.62
C THR A 325 0.87 24.87 -16.45
N ILE A 326 0.02 23.88 -16.20
CA ILE A 326 0.35 22.44 -16.21
C ILE A 326 -0.65 21.68 -17.07
N ASP A 327 -0.16 20.91 -18.03
CA ASP A 327 -0.90 19.92 -18.80
C ASP A 327 -0.28 18.55 -18.54
N LEU A 328 -0.92 17.74 -17.69
CA LEU A 328 -0.42 16.45 -17.23
C LEU A 328 -1.32 15.31 -17.69
N SER A 329 -0.72 14.29 -18.27
CA SER A 329 -1.38 13.06 -18.68
C SER A 329 -0.74 11.86 -17.98
N ILE A 330 -1.54 10.97 -17.39
CA ILE A 330 -1.05 9.73 -16.75
C ILE A 330 -1.73 8.52 -17.39
N ALA A 331 -0.94 7.56 -17.86
CA ALA A 331 -1.36 6.25 -18.34
C ALA A 331 -1.03 5.15 -17.32
N SER A 332 -1.99 4.29 -17.04
CA SER A 332 -1.83 3.13 -16.15
C SER A 332 -2.94 2.10 -16.41
N PRO A 333 -2.70 0.79 -16.16
CA PRO A 333 -3.79 -0.16 -16.01
C PRO A 333 -4.71 0.23 -14.85
N SER A 334 -5.99 -0.09 -14.97
CA SER A 334 -6.95 0.16 -13.87
C SER A 334 -6.76 -0.85 -12.75
N VAL A 335 -6.20 -0.40 -11.63
CA VAL A 335 -6.02 -1.26 -10.46
C VAL A 335 -7.36 -1.65 -9.82
N LEU A 336 -8.36 -0.77 -9.87
CA LEU A 336 -9.69 -1.08 -9.33
C LEU A 336 -10.43 -2.10 -10.20
N ALA A 337 -10.27 -2.06 -11.52
CA ALA A 337 -10.83 -3.08 -12.41
C ALA A 337 -10.13 -4.44 -12.19
N SER A 338 -8.80 -4.46 -12.11
CA SER A 338 -8.01 -5.65 -11.87
C SER A 338 -8.43 -6.32 -10.56
N GLN A 339 -8.42 -5.60 -9.44
CA GLN A 339 -8.81 -6.13 -8.14
C GLN A 339 -10.29 -6.58 -8.10
N SER A 340 -11.20 -5.81 -8.72
CA SER A 340 -12.61 -6.21 -8.80
C SER A 340 -12.76 -7.52 -9.58
N GLY A 341 -12.00 -7.70 -10.66
CA GLY A 341 -11.94 -8.94 -11.44
C GLY A 341 -11.49 -10.14 -10.61
N HIS A 342 -10.44 -9.98 -9.77
CA HIS A 342 -9.98 -11.03 -8.84
C HIS A 342 -11.07 -11.41 -7.82
N ALA A 343 -11.87 -10.44 -7.41
CA ALA A 343 -13.01 -10.67 -6.50
C ALA A 343 -14.27 -11.18 -7.20
N GLY A 344 -14.24 -11.35 -8.53
CA GLY A 344 -15.41 -11.74 -9.33
C GLY A 344 -16.49 -10.65 -9.40
N LEU A 345 -16.11 -9.39 -9.22
CA LEU A 345 -17.01 -8.24 -9.22
C LEU A 345 -16.83 -7.41 -10.49
N PRO A 346 -17.92 -6.88 -11.09
CA PRO A 346 -17.79 -5.96 -12.21
C PRO A 346 -17.22 -4.63 -11.76
N PHE A 347 -16.40 -4.02 -12.60
CA PHE A 347 -15.96 -2.63 -12.46
C PHE A 347 -16.38 -1.84 -13.71
N GLY A 348 -16.97 -0.66 -13.49
CA GLY A 348 -17.42 0.21 -14.59
C GLY A 348 -17.18 1.68 -14.27
N GLY A 349 -17.01 2.47 -15.34
CA GLY A 349 -16.74 3.91 -15.22
C GLY A 349 -15.25 4.25 -15.16
N ALA A 350 -14.97 5.51 -14.85
CA ALA A 350 -13.63 6.06 -14.73
C ALA A 350 -12.92 5.53 -13.48
N ASP A 351 -11.61 5.26 -13.60
CA ASP A 351 -10.78 4.86 -12.47
C ASP A 351 -10.01 6.05 -11.91
N ALA A 352 -10.55 6.65 -10.84
CA ALA A 352 -9.88 7.76 -10.16
C ALA A 352 -8.48 7.39 -9.63
N ALA A 353 -8.24 6.09 -9.40
CA ALA A 353 -6.97 5.61 -8.90
C ALA A 353 -5.81 5.79 -9.91
N ILE A 354 -6.06 5.96 -11.20
CA ILE A 354 -5.01 6.25 -12.18
C ILE A 354 -4.32 7.59 -11.88
N ALA A 355 -5.06 8.57 -11.36
CA ALA A 355 -4.61 9.97 -11.23
C ALA A 355 -4.73 10.55 -9.81
N THR A 356 -5.12 9.77 -8.81
CA THR A 356 -5.24 10.23 -7.41
C THR A 356 -3.92 10.86 -6.94
N ASP A 357 -4.02 11.98 -6.22
CA ASP A 357 -2.97 12.88 -5.75
C ASP A 357 -2.31 13.74 -6.85
N ALA A 358 -2.52 13.41 -8.13
CA ALA A 358 -2.18 14.35 -9.21
C ALA A 358 -3.31 15.34 -9.49
N TRP A 359 -4.57 14.90 -9.53
CA TRP A 359 -5.68 15.81 -9.85
C TRP A 359 -6.29 16.52 -8.63
N ASN A 360 -6.30 15.89 -7.48
CA ASN A 360 -6.94 16.37 -6.24
C ASN A 360 -5.95 16.98 -5.24
N ASN A 361 -4.78 17.40 -5.72
CA ASN A 361 -3.82 18.13 -4.91
C ASN A 361 -4.34 19.53 -4.55
N PRO A 362 -3.87 20.15 -3.44
CA PRO A 362 -4.35 21.44 -2.95
C PRO A 362 -3.67 22.65 -3.60
N TYR A 363 -3.05 22.50 -4.76
CA TYR A 363 -2.41 23.61 -5.47
C TYR A 363 -3.39 24.37 -6.36
N ALA A 364 -3.40 25.69 -6.24
CA ALA A 364 -4.15 26.62 -7.08
C ALA A 364 -3.31 27.09 -8.28
N ILE A 365 -2.96 26.17 -9.15
CA ILE A 365 -2.27 26.47 -10.40
C ILE A 365 -3.29 27.07 -11.37
N PRO A 366 -3.05 28.27 -11.95
CA PRO A 366 -4.07 29.00 -12.73
C PRO A 366 -4.63 28.22 -13.92
N ASN A 367 -3.76 27.51 -14.67
CA ASN A 367 -4.16 26.71 -15.82
C ASN A 367 -3.70 25.27 -15.59
N TYR A 368 -4.62 24.39 -15.18
CA TYR A 368 -4.25 23.03 -14.85
C TYR A 368 -5.16 22.00 -15.50
N ARG A 369 -4.60 21.21 -16.41
CA ARG A 369 -5.25 20.06 -17.04
C ARG A 369 -4.66 18.76 -16.53
N MET A 370 -5.52 17.82 -16.12
CA MET A 370 -5.14 16.46 -15.71
C MET A 370 -6.01 15.42 -16.41
N HIS A 371 -5.42 14.67 -17.31
CA HIS A 371 -6.07 13.58 -18.04
C HIS A 371 -5.52 12.22 -17.60
N ALA A 372 -6.43 11.28 -17.34
CA ALA A 372 -6.09 9.89 -17.08
C ALA A 372 -6.38 9.03 -18.31
N PHE A 373 -5.46 8.13 -18.63
CA PHE A 373 -5.56 7.20 -19.75
C PHE A 373 -5.49 5.77 -19.25
N ARG A 374 -6.44 4.93 -19.66
CA ARG A 374 -6.49 3.53 -19.24
C ARG A 374 -5.73 2.66 -20.23
N THR A 375 -4.60 2.12 -19.78
CA THR A 375 -3.83 1.13 -20.54
C THR A 375 -4.65 -0.18 -20.65
N PRO A 376 -4.53 -0.93 -21.76
CA PRO A 376 -5.02 -2.30 -21.82
C PRO A 376 -4.57 -3.13 -20.62
N GLU A 377 -5.22 -4.25 -20.36
CA GLU A 377 -4.80 -5.15 -19.30
C GLU A 377 -3.37 -5.64 -19.54
N LEU A 378 -2.54 -5.46 -18.52
CA LEU A 378 -1.18 -5.95 -18.41
C LEU A 378 -1.11 -7.01 -17.31
N ALA A 379 0.07 -7.22 -16.72
CA ALA A 379 0.17 -8.12 -15.57
C ALA A 379 -0.83 -7.70 -14.47
N PRO A 380 -1.55 -8.65 -13.86
CA PRO A 380 -2.58 -8.36 -12.86
C PRO A 380 -2.02 -7.56 -11.69
N THR A 381 -2.78 -6.55 -11.25
CA THR A 381 -2.37 -5.61 -10.20
C THR A 381 -3.39 -5.55 -9.08
N SER A 382 -2.96 -5.13 -7.89
CA SER A 382 -3.81 -4.93 -6.72
C SER A 382 -3.45 -3.66 -5.95
N LEU A 383 -4.28 -3.36 -4.95
CA LEU A 383 -4.10 -2.21 -4.08
C LEU A 383 -2.86 -2.38 -3.21
N TRP A 384 -1.84 -1.63 -3.51
CA TRP A 384 -0.62 -1.54 -2.73
C TRP A 384 -0.72 -0.37 -1.74
N ARG A 385 0.10 -0.35 -0.67
CA ARG A 385 0.11 0.72 0.34
C ARG A 385 -0.01 2.09 -0.32
N SER A 386 -1.05 2.83 0.02
CA SER A 386 -1.47 4.11 -0.56
C SER A 386 -2.17 4.03 -1.93
N VAL A 387 -2.55 2.84 -2.36
CA VAL A 387 -3.31 2.60 -3.60
C VAL A 387 -2.52 3.06 -4.82
N SER A 388 -3.04 4.01 -5.57
CA SER A 388 -2.41 4.54 -6.79
C SER A 388 -1.74 5.90 -6.57
N ALA A 389 -1.90 6.46 -5.37
CA ALA A 389 -1.32 7.75 -5.03
C ALA A 389 0.22 7.80 -5.21
N PRO A 390 0.99 6.75 -4.88
CA PRO A 390 2.43 6.78 -5.08
C PRO A 390 2.89 7.03 -6.52
N PRO A 391 2.37 6.36 -7.58
CA PRO A 391 2.79 6.69 -8.93
C PRO A 391 2.32 8.06 -9.41
N ALA A 392 1.05 8.43 -9.15
CA ALA A 392 0.49 9.68 -9.64
C ALA A 392 1.03 10.91 -8.88
N GLY A 393 1.14 10.81 -7.55
CA GLY A 393 1.77 11.84 -6.73
C GLY A 393 3.24 12.05 -7.07
N PHE A 394 4.00 10.96 -7.30
CA PHE A 394 5.37 11.04 -7.79
C PHE A 394 5.48 11.78 -9.13
N ILE A 395 4.65 11.42 -10.11
CA ILE A 395 4.67 12.03 -11.44
C ILE A 395 4.36 13.53 -11.33
N PHE A 396 3.32 13.89 -10.58
CA PHE A 396 2.92 15.28 -10.41
C PHE A 396 3.97 16.10 -9.65
N ASP A 397 4.41 15.65 -8.46
CA ASP A 397 5.30 16.45 -7.61
C ASP A 397 6.71 16.56 -8.21
N SER A 398 7.18 15.52 -8.93
CA SER A 398 8.45 15.59 -9.69
C SER A 398 8.37 16.56 -10.85
N PHE A 399 7.25 16.58 -11.59
CA PHE A 399 7.05 17.52 -12.66
C PHE A 399 6.98 18.96 -12.11
N LEU A 400 6.22 19.20 -11.05
CA LEU A 400 6.16 20.49 -10.37
C LEU A 400 7.55 20.94 -9.90
N ASP A 401 8.37 20.06 -9.36
CA ASP A 401 9.71 20.38 -8.88
C ASP A 401 10.63 20.84 -10.03
N GLU A 402 10.56 20.17 -11.19
CA GLU A 402 11.30 20.57 -12.38
C GLU A 402 10.86 21.96 -12.88
N LEU A 403 9.58 22.25 -12.85
CA LEU A 403 9.03 23.57 -13.25
C LEU A 403 9.46 24.70 -12.31
N ILE A 404 9.47 24.42 -11.01
CA ILE A 404 9.97 25.37 -10.00
C ILE A 404 11.46 25.65 -10.24
N HIS A 405 12.22 24.61 -10.62
CA HIS A 405 13.62 24.78 -10.98
C HIS A 405 13.82 25.60 -12.27
N GLU A 406 12.99 25.36 -13.30
CA GLU A 406 13.02 26.18 -14.53
C GLU A 406 12.60 27.63 -14.29
N ALA A 407 11.77 27.85 -13.26
CA ALA A 407 11.39 29.19 -12.79
C ALA A 407 12.50 29.91 -11.99
N ASP A 408 13.62 29.23 -11.69
CA ASP A 408 14.66 29.70 -10.75
C ASP A 408 14.11 30.10 -9.39
N ALA A 409 13.04 29.40 -8.93
CA ALA A 409 12.34 29.67 -7.68
C ALA A 409 12.77 28.70 -6.56
N ASP A 410 12.55 29.11 -5.30
CA ASP A 410 12.77 28.23 -4.16
C ASP A 410 11.67 27.17 -4.08
N PRO A 411 12.00 25.87 -4.00
CA PRO A 411 11.05 24.78 -4.03
C PRO A 411 9.95 24.84 -2.94
N ILE A 412 10.28 25.27 -1.74
CA ILE A 412 9.27 25.42 -0.66
C ILE A 412 8.46 26.71 -0.82
N ALA A 413 9.11 27.81 -1.12
CA ALA A 413 8.44 29.10 -1.26
C ALA A 413 7.40 29.08 -2.39
N GLU A 414 7.74 28.47 -3.54
CA GLU A 414 6.82 28.39 -4.68
C GLU A 414 5.65 27.42 -4.40
N ARG A 415 5.91 26.27 -3.76
CA ARG A 415 4.83 25.39 -3.32
C ARG A 415 3.87 26.10 -2.34
N ILE A 416 4.41 26.89 -1.40
CA ILE A 416 3.60 27.70 -0.48
C ILE A 416 2.80 28.76 -1.23
N ARG A 417 3.38 29.43 -2.23
CA ARG A 417 2.68 30.42 -3.07
C ARG A 417 1.47 29.80 -3.79
N LEU A 418 1.66 28.60 -4.33
CA LEU A 418 0.62 27.86 -5.05
C LEU A 418 -0.43 27.23 -4.12
N MET A 419 -0.16 27.11 -2.82
CA MET A 419 -0.98 26.36 -1.89
C MET A 419 -2.26 27.10 -1.49
N ASP A 420 -3.44 26.55 -1.83
CA ASP A 420 -4.77 27.08 -1.49
C ASP A 420 -5.43 26.30 -0.32
N HIS A 421 -4.62 25.76 0.57
CA HIS A 421 -5.11 25.03 1.73
C HIS A 421 -4.22 25.32 2.95
N ASP A 422 -4.78 26.03 3.94
CA ASP A 422 -4.03 26.52 5.10
C ASP A 422 -3.32 25.40 5.88
N VAL A 423 -3.98 24.26 6.08
CA VAL A 423 -3.39 23.13 6.81
C VAL A 423 -2.18 22.56 6.06
N SER A 424 -2.27 22.44 4.74
CA SER A 424 -1.18 21.96 3.89
C SER A 424 0.00 22.95 3.86
N ARG A 425 -0.30 24.26 3.86
CA ARG A 425 0.72 25.30 3.96
C ARG A 425 1.50 25.21 5.28
N ILE A 426 0.81 25.05 6.42
CA ILE A 426 1.45 24.88 7.73
C ILE A 426 2.34 23.64 7.77
N VAL A 427 1.96 22.56 7.10
CA VAL A 427 2.78 21.35 6.99
C VAL A 427 4.09 21.61 6.23
N LEU A 428 4.04 22.35 5.11
CA LEU A 428 5.24 22.77 4.35
C LEU A 428 6.14 23.72 5.16
N GLU A 429 5.56 24.71 5.83
CA GLU A 429 6.28 25.63 6.71
C GLU A 429 6.98 24.87 7.85
N THR A 430 6.28 23.90 8.45
CA THR A 430 6.82 23.09 9.54
C THR A 430 8.00 22.23 9.09
N VAL A 431 7.95 21.56 7.94
CA VAL A 431 9.07 20.75 7.46
C VAL A 431 10.26 21.62 7.05
N SER A 432 10.01 22.82 6.53
CA SER A 432 11.03 23.84 6.25
C SER A 432 11.81 24.22 7.52
N GLU A 433 11.10 24.54 8.60
CA GLU A 433 11.71 24.83 9.88
C GLU A 433 12.50 23.65 10.45
N MET A 434 11.90 22.44 10.45
CA MET A 434 12.53 21.22 10.99
C MET A 434 13.85 20.88 10.28
N SER A 435 13.89 21.04 8.96
CA SER A 435 15.07 20.74 8.14
C SER A 435 16.09 21.87 8.10
N SER A 436 15.75 23.05 8.63
CA SER A 436 16.51 24.29 8.46
C SER A 436 16.75 24.60 6.97
N TRP A 437 15.68 24.54 6.16
CA TRP A 437 15.71 24.80 4.71
C TRP A 437 16.40 26.13 4.40
N GLY A 438 17.17 26.20 3.32
CA GLY A 438 17.94 27.39 2.94
C GLY A 438 19.26 27.58 3.68
N SER A 439 19.57 26.76 4.69
CA SER A 439 20.85 26.82 5.39
C SER A 439 21.99 26.32 4.51
N ALA A 440 23.17 26.92 4.67
CA ALA A 440 24.37 26.54 3.91
C ALA A 440 24.76 25.07 4.18
N LEU A 441 24.87 24.28 3.15
CA LEU A 441 25.32 22.89 3.19
C LEU A 441 26.72 22.72 2.57
N LYS A 442 27.34 21.58 2.83
CA LYS A 442 28.59 21.20 2.15
C LYS A 442 28.33 21.05 0.63
N PRO A 443 29.35 21.28 -0.25
CA PRO A 443 29.15 21.29 -1.71
C PRO A 443 28.57 20.00 -2.33
N ASN A 444 28.74 18.85 -1.65
CA ASN A 444 28.24 17.58 -2.11
C ASN A 444 26.93 17.15 -1.43
N LYS A 445 26.28 18.04 -0.67
CA LYS A 445 25.01 17.82 0.01
C LYS A 445 23.92 18.70 -0.58
N GLY A 446 22.73 18.14 -0.68
CA GLY A 446 21.53 18.86 -1.10
C GLY A 446 20.28 18.39 -0.36
N PRO A 447 19.34 19.27 -0.06
CA PRO A 447 18.01 18.90 0.37
C PRO A 447 17.09 18.81 -0.84
N VAL A 448 16.10 17.95 -0.77
CA VAL A 448 14.96 17.85 -1.70
C VAL A 448 13.69 17.87 -0.91
N VAL A 449 12.66 18.55 -1.40
CA VAL A 449 11.35 18.60 -0.76
C VAL A 449 10.31 17.93 -1.65
N ALA A 450 9.35 17.25 -1.04
CA ALA A 450 8.16 16.76 -1.68
C ALA A 450 6.94 16.99 -0.81
N PHE A 451 5.77 17.13 -1.46
CA PHE A 451 4.49 17.33 -0.78
C PHE A 451 3.40 16.52 -1.46
N VAL A 452 2.55 15.91 -0.65
CA VAL A 452 1.34 15.23 -1.12
C VAL A 452 0.22 15.36 -0.10
N GLU A 453 -1.03 15.40 -0.57
CA GLU A 453 -2.20 15.25 0.28
C GLU A 453 -2.95 13.99 -0.13
N SER A 454 -2.89 12.95 0.71
CA SER A 454 -3.53 11.67 0.44
C SER A 454 -4.46 11.26 1.57
N PHE A 455 -5.63 10.72 1.21
CA PHE A 455 -6.70 10.36 2.15
C PHE A 455 -7.08 11.51 3.10
N GLY A 456 -6.89 12.77 2.66
CA GLY A 456 -7.13 14.00 3.42
C GLY A 456 -6.09 14.23 4.52
N VAL A 457 -4.89 13.71 4.36
CA VAL A 457 -3.72 13.97 5.21
C VAL A 457 -2.64 14.63 4.38
N PRO A 458 -2.35 15.92 4.61
CA PRO A 458 -1.19 16.57 4.00
C PRO A 458 0.08 16.07 4.66
N VAL A 459 1.06 15.74 3.83
CA VAL A 459 2.40 15.27 4.23
C VAL A 459 3.45 16.03 3.42
N ALA A 460 4.41 16.63 4.10
CA ALA A 460 5.60 17.19 3.48
C ALA A 460 6.85 16.51 4.03
N GLU A 461 7.80 16.21 3.14
CA GLU A 461 9.07 15.61 3.51
C GLU A 461 10.23 16.41 2.93
N VAL A 462 11.27 16.57 3.72
CA VAL A 462 12.58 17.04 3.23
C VAL A 462 13.58 15.92 3.42
N VAL A 463 14.27 15.57 2.34
CA VAL A 463 15.31 14.55 2.36
C VAL A 463 16.66 15.20 2.08
N GLN A 464 17.60 15.03 2.99
CA GLN A 464 18.98 15.46 2.80
C GLN A 464 19.81 14.30 2.27
N VAL A 465 20.54 14.59 1.19
CA VAL A 465 21.37 13.62 0.53
C VAL A 465 22.82 14.09 0.42
N THR A 466 23.71 13.12 0.28
CA THR A 466 25.14 13.34 -0.03
C THR A 466 25.48 12.62 -1.32
N ALA A 467 26.02 13.34 -2.29
CA ALA A 467 26.66 12.74 -3.47
C ALA A 467 28.00 12.13 -3.05
N THR A 468 28.21 10.85 -3.37
CA THR A 468 29.43 10.08 -3.10
C THR A 468 29.92 9.41 -4.37
N ASP A 469 31.15 8.92 -4.37
CA ASP A 469 31.70 8.17 -5.51
C ASP A 469 30.93 6.87 -5.82
N ALA A 470 30.25 6.32 -4.81
CA ALA A 470 29.40 5.13 -4.94
C ALA A 470 27.93 5.43 -5.27
N GLY A 471 27.58 6.71 -5.53
CA GLY A 471 26.21 7.15 -5.79
C GLY A 471 25.67 8.05 -4.68
N ILE A 472 24.36 8.06 -4.51
CA ILE A 472 23.66 8.94 -3.59
C ILE A 472 23.42 8.24 -2.25
N LYS A 473 23.84 8.88 -1.16
CA LYS A 473 23.54 8.47 0.21
C LYS A 473 22.44 9.36 0.77
N ILE A 474 21.38 8.75 1.30
CA ILE A 474 20.36 9.46 2.05
C ILE A 474 20.85 9.62 3.49
N ASP A 475 20.97 10.85 3.97
CA ASP A 475 21.49 11.14 5.30
C ASP A 475 20.35 11.27 6.32
N LYS A 476 19.34 12.09 6.01
CA LYS A 476 18.26 12.46 6.93
C LYS A 476 16.94 12.65 6.18
N VAL A 477 15.85 12.35 6.87
CA VAL A 477 14.50 12.67 6.40
C VAL A 477 13.74 13.39 7.51
N TRP A 478 13.13 14.52 7.19
CA TRP A 478 12.19 15.22 8.05
C TRP A 478 10.80 15.10 7.47
N VAL A 479 9.84 14.71 8.28
CA VAL A 479 8.43 14.52 7.89
C VAL A 479 7.55 15.38 8.79
N ALA A 480 6.77 16.26 8.18
CA ALA A 480 5.67 16.95 8.82
C ALA A 480 4.35 16.48 8.21
N CYS A 481 3.33 16.21 9.02
CA CYS A 481 2.01 15.81 8.54
C CYS A 481 0.92 16.24 9.52
N ASP A 482 -0.29 16.51 9.01
CA ASP A 482 -1.44 16.86 9.84
C ASP A 482 -2.49 15.74 9.82
N VAL A 483 -2.76 15.17 10.98
CA VAL A 483 -3.73 14.08 11.17
C VAL A 483 -4.96 14.52 11.99
N GLY A 484 -5.10 15.82 12.25
CA GLY A 484 -6.17 16.40 13.06
C GLY A 484 -6.00 16.17 14.56
N ALA A 485 -5.56 14.99 14.98
CA ALA A 485 -5.12 14.72 16.35
C ALA A 485 -4.22 13.48 16.42
N VAL A 486 -3.09 13.58 17.11
CA VAL A 486 -2.17 12.49 17.38
C VAL A 486 -2.67 11.70 18.59
N ILE A 487 -3.37 10.60 18.33
CA ILE A 487 -4.02 9.80 19.39
C ILE A 487 -3.01 8.98 20.19
N ASP A 488 -2.08 8.32 19.50
CA ASP A 488 -1.01 7.49 20.06
C ASP A 488 0.32 7.91 19.42
N PRO A 489 1.11 8.75 20.08
CA PRO A 489 2.36 9.29 19.53
C PRO A 489 3.36 8.21 19.10
N ILE A 490 3.48 7.12 19.86
CA ILE A 490 4.44 6.03 19.55
C ILE A 490 4.03 5.32 18.26
N ASN A 491 2.76 4.92 18.14
CA ASN A 491 2.28 4.26 16.92
C ASN A 491 2.26 5.21 15.72
N PHE A 492 1.96 6.50 15.95
CA PHE A 492 2.02 7.52 14.92
C PHE A 492 3.43 7.61 14.31
N GLU A 493 4.45 7.79 15.15
CA GLU A 493 5.84 7.88 14.71
C GLU A 493 6.30 6.60 14.01
N ASN A 494 6.01 5.42 14.58
CA ASN A 494 6.34 4.13 13.98
C ASN A 494 5.70 3.96 12.58
N ASN A 495 4.45 4.40 12.40
CA ASN A 495 3.79 4.32 11.09
C ASN A 495 4.44 5.23 10.06
N VAL A 496 4.82 6.47 10.45
CA VAL A 496 5.49 7.41 9.55
C VAL A 496 6.87 6.89 9.17
N GLN A 497 7.70 6.51 10.15
CA GLN A 497 9.03 5.96 9.90
C GLN A 497 8.96 4.70 9.02
N GLY A 498 8.02 3.79 9.30
CA GLY A 498 7.79 2.60 8.48
C GLY A 498 7.34 2.92 7.05
N SER A 499 6.58 4.01 6.85
CA SER A 499 6.19 4.48 5.50
C SER A 499 7.39 5.02 4.74
N VAL A 500 8.22 5.84 5.37
CA VAL A 500 9.43 6.42 4.77
C VAL A 500 10.40 5.33 4.33
N VAL A 501 10.74 4.39 5.23
CA VAL A 501 11.66 3.28 4.90
C VAL A 501 11.13 2.42 3.76
N PHE A 502 9.83 2.11 3.76
CA PHE A 502 9.18 1.33 2.71
C PHE A 502 9.25 2.05 1.36
N SER A 503 8.94 3.34 1.34
CA SER A 503 8.93 4.15 0.11
C SER A 503 10.33 4.39 -0.45
N LEU A 504 11.30 4.71 0.40
CA LEU A 504 12.69 4.87 -0.02
C LEU A 504 13.27 3.59 -0.61
N GLY A 505 12.93 2.41 -0.06
CA GLY A 505 13.32 1.13 -0.63
C GLY A 505 12.88 0.98 -2.09
N HIS A 506 11.65 1.38 -2.39
CA HIS A 506 11.12 1.34 -3.76
C HIS A 506 11.63 2.50 -4.64
N ALA A 507 11.93 3.64 -4.07
CA ALA A 507 12.48 4.77 -4.81
C ALA A 507 13.91 4.50 -5.32
N ILE A 508 14.68 3.71 -4.58
CA ILE A 508 16.10 3.49 -4.86
C ILE A 508 16.29 2.26 -5.73
N ASN A 509 15.75 1.11 -5.37
CA ASN A 509 16.16 -0.18 -5.96
C ASN A 509 15.00 -1.10 -6.33
N ALA A 510 13.92 -1.17 -5.53
CA ALA A 510 12.93 -2.24 -5.66
C ALA A 510 11.99 -2.02 -6.85
N GLU A 511 11.99 -2.94 -7.78
CA GLU A 511 11.05 -3.03 -8.91
C GLU A 511 10.72 -4.50 -9.18
N ILE A 512 9.64 -4.72 -9.92
CA ILE A 512 9.32 -6.01 -10.54
C ILE A 512 9.38 -5.83 -12.04
N THR A 513 10.18 -6.67 -12.69
CA THR A 513 10.31 -6.78 -14.14
C THR A 513 9.80 -8.14 -14.62
N TYR A 514 9.48 -8.24 -15.91
CA TYR A 514 8.95 -9.46 -16.50
C TYR A 514 9.84 -9.94 -17.64
N SER A 515 10.10 -11.25 -17.68
CA SER A 515 10.69 -11.96 -18.81
C SER A 515 10.00 -13.32 -18.96
N ASP A 516 9.74 -13.73 -20.19
CA ASP A 516 8.94 -14.93 -20.51
C ASP A 516 7.58 -14.96 -19.79
N GLY A 517 6.97 -13.80 -19.54
CA GLY A 517 5.70 -13.66 -18.83
C GLY A 517 5.78 -13.87 -17.31
N MET A 518 6.95 -14.10 -16.75
CA MET A 518 7.18 -14.35 -15.33
C MET A 518 7.87 -13.15 -14.66
N ALA A 519 7.54 -12.89 -13.39
CA ALA A 519 8.27 -11.92 -12.60
C ALA A 519 9.70 -12.41 -12.35
N GLU A 520 10.70 -11.54 -12.60
CA GLU A 520 12.12 -11.87 -12.43
C GLU A 520 12.56 -11.80 -10.96
N GLN A 521 11.92 -10.95 -10.16
CA GLN A 521 12.21 -10.81 -8.73
C GLN A 521 11.28 -11.74 -7.94
N ASP A 522 11.82 -12.84 -7.48
CA ASP A 522 11.09 -13.91 -6.79
C ASP A 522 11.43 -14.02 -5.29
N ASN A 523 12.44 -13.28 -4.79
CA ASN A 523 12.85 -13.33 -3.39
C ASN A 523 13.64 -12.06 -3.01
N TYR A 524 13.90 -11.86 -1.70
CA TYR A 524 14.58 -10.66 -1.15
C TYR A 524 16.04 -10.49 -1.56
N HIS A 525 16.69 -11.49 -2.14
CA HIS A 525 18.05 -11.34 -2.65
C HIS A 525 18.09 -10.67 -4.04
N VAL A 526 16.97 -10.70 -4.76
CA VAL A 526 16.79 -10.06 -6.09
C VAL A 526 15.79 -8.90 -6.06
N HIS A 527 14.89 -8.86 -5.06
CA HIS A 527 14.04 -7.71 -4.77
C HIS A 527 14.69 -6.86 -3.68
N GLU A 528 15.41 -5.82 -4.08
CA GLU A 528 16.25 -5.02 -3.20
C GLU A 528 15.45 -3.94 -2.47
N GLY A 529 14.83 -4.27 -1.36
CA GLY A 529 14.32 -3.28 -0.41
C GLY A 529 15.46 -2.58 0.36
N MET A 530 15.15 -1.45 1.01
CA MET A 530 16.13 -0.72 1.85
C MET A 530 16.70 -1.61 2.95
N ARG A 531 18.02 -1.64 3.07
CA ARG A 531 18.72 -2.37 4.13
C ARG A 531 18.95 -1.46 5.35
N LEU A 532 19.09 -2.06 6.53
CA LEU A 532 19.26 -1.31 7.78
C LEU A 532 20.41 -0.29 7.73
N PHE A 533 21.53 -0.63 7.09
CA PHE A 533 22.67 0.28 6.96
C PHE A 533 22.44 1.47 6.01
N GLN A 534 21.42 1.40 5.15
CA GLN A 534 21.00 2.46 4.24
C GLN A 534 19.96 3.39 4.88
N CYS A 535 19.34 2.95 5.99
CA CYS A 535 18.25 3.67 6.64
C CYS A 535 18.77 5.02 7.18
N PRO A 536 18.16 6.15 6.77
CA PRO A 536 18.53 7.47 7.28
C PRO A 536 18.03 7.71 8.70
N GLU A 537 18.49 8.79 9.31
CA GLU A 537 17.81 9.36 10.50
C GLU A 537 16.48 9.98 10.06
N ILE A 538 15.37 9.60 10.71
CA ILE A 538 14.03 10.07 10.37
C ILE A 538 13.45 10.87 11.53
N PHE A 539 13.09 12.13 11.27
CA PHE A 539 12.47 13.05 12.21
C PHE A 539 11.02 13.29 11.85
N VAL A 540 10.11 13.08 12.79
CA VAL A 540 8.67 13.13 12.54
C VAL A 540 8.01 14.21 13.39
N LYS A 541 7.13 15.02 12.77
CA LYS A 541 6.25 15.96 13.46
C LYS A 541 4.81 15.79 13.02
N GLY A 542 3.96 15.36 13.95
CA GLY A 542 2.51 15.38 13.80
C GLY A 542 1.93 16.75 14.15
N LEU A 543 1.03 17.24 13.31
CA LEU A 543 0.27 18.47 13.52
C LEU A 543 -1.20 18.15 13.74
N GLU A 544 -1.90 19.08 14.38
CA GLU A 544 -3.29 18.91 14.84
C GLU A 544 -4.18 20.10 14.42
N ASN A 545 -3.89 20.71 13.26
CA ASN A 545 -4.65 21.85 12.73
C ASN A 545 -5.89 21.41 11.95
N GLY A 546 -5.93 20.17 11.46
CA GLY A 546 -7.07 19.60 10.76
C GLY A 546 -8.25 19.32 11.69
N HIS A 547 -9.47 19.41 11.16
CA HIS A 547 -10.69 19.25 11.96
C HIS A 547 -11.11 17.80 12.18
N LYS A 548 -10.57 16.85 11.41
CA LYS A 548 -10.95 15.44 11.44
C LYS A 548 -9.75 14.56 11.73
N VAL A 549 -9.91 13.67 12.71
CA VAL A 549 -8.88 12.65 12.98
C VAL A 549 -8.71 11.72 11.78
N ARG A 550 -7.47 11.54 11.34
CA ARG A 550 -7.09 10.73 10.19
C ARG A 550 -6.06 9.66 10.56
N GLY A 551 -5.96 8.65 9.73
CA GLY A 551 -4.93 7.63 9.83
C GLY A 551 -3.68 8.02 9.05
N ILE A 552 -2.51 7.56 9.51
CA ILE A 552 -1.20 7.90 8.92
C ILE A 552 -0.48 6.67 8.34
N GLY A 553 -1.11 5.52 8.31
CA GLY A 553 -0.46 4.27 7.87
C GLY A 553 -0.03 4.24 6.41
N GLU A 554 -0.62 5.06 5.56
CA GLU A 554 -0.41 5.10 4.12
C GLU A 554 0.11 6.45 3.59
N PRO A 555 -0.41 7.64 4.00
CA PRO A 555 -0.06 8.91 3.38
C PRO A 555 1.43 9.22 3.19
N PRO A 556 2.36 8.89 4.12
CA PRO A 556 3.78 9.17 3.91
C PRO A 556 4.47 8.26 2.87
N SER A 557 3.75 7.30 2.27
CA SER A 557 4.32 6.37 1.28
C SER A 557 4.39 6.95 -0.15
N HIS A 558 4.10 8.22 -0.36
CA HIS A 558 4.00 8.82 -1.70
C HIS A 558 5.31 9.36 -2.25
N LEU A 559 6.30 9.57 -1.40
CA LEU A 559 7.53 10.29 -1.71
C LEU A 559 8.59 9.39 -2.36
N ARG A 560 8.28 8.87 -3.54
CA ARG A 560 9.01 7.79 -4.17
C ARG A 560 10.26 8.16 -4.93
N HIS A 561 10.31 9.34 -5.50
CA HIS A 561 11.42 9.70 -6.36
C HIS A 561 11.83 11.13 -6.04
N LEU A 562 12.74 11.21 -5.10
CA LEU A 562 13.54 12.40 -4.95
C LEU A 562 14.32 12.59 -6.24
N HIS A 563 14.05 13.64 -6.95
CA HIS A 563 14.86 14.05 -8.09
C HIS A 563 16.24 14.44 -7.58
N LEU A 564 17.10 13.44 -7.39
CA LEU A 564 18.48 13.65 -6.99
C LEU A 564 19.28 14.05 -8.22
N ARG A 565 19.07 15.29 -8.70
CA ARG A 565 19.95 15.87 -9.71
C ARG A 565 21.30 16.17 -9.09
N THR A 566 22.31 15.39 -9.44
CA THR A 566 23.70 15.89 -9.36
C THR A 566 23.87 16.94 -10.46
N GLN A 567 24.38 18.11 -10.12
CA GLN A 567 24.66 19.23 -11.05
C GLN A 567 25.65 18.90 -12.18
N SER A 568 26.00 17.65 -12.41
CA SER A 568 27.16 17.28 -13.28
C SER A 568 26.81 16.72 -14.66
N SER A 569 25.55 16.69 -15.12
CA SER A 569 25.31 16.28 -16.51
C SER A 569 24.07 16.91 -17.14
N ARG A 570 24.21 18.15 -17.61
CA ARG A 570 23.33 18.68 -18.66
C ARG A 570 23.76 18.08 -19.98
N GLN A 571 23.08 17.07 -20.49
CA GLN A 571 22.99 16.81 -21.92
C GLN A 571 21.59 17.19 -22.38
N PRO A 572 21.46 18.11 -23.36
CA PRO A 572 20.15 18.44 -23.93
C PRO A 572 19.63 17.21 -24.69
N GLY A 573 18.45 16.73 -24.40
CA GLY A 573 17.75 15.74 -25.22
C GLY A 573 17.56 14.34 -24.65
N SER A 574 17.90 14.03 -23.39
CA SER A 574 17.60 12.74 -22.77
C SER A 574 16.66 12.90 -21.58
N GLY A 575 15.36 12.83 -21.84
CA GLY A 575 14.29 12.86 -20.82
C GLY A 575 14.17 11.58 -20.01
N TYR A 576 15.26 10.98 -19.53
CA TYR A 576 15.23 9.79 -18.69
C TYR A 576 16.00 10.02 -17.41
N VAL A 577 15.29 10.08 -16.29
CA VAL A 577 15.90 9.96 -14.97
C VAL A 577 15.66 8.54 -14.46
N ARG A 578 16.58 7.64 -14.75
CA ARG A 578 16.75 6.39 -14.01
C ARG A 578 17.75 6.64 -12.90
N CYS A 579 17.34 6.57 -11.62
CA CYS A 579 18.28 6.25 -10.56
C CYS A 579 18.68 4.77 -10.72
N ARG A 580 19.71 4.49 -11.53
CA ARG A 580 20.41 3.21 -11.48
C ARG A 580 21.61 3.38 -10.56
N SER A 581 21.67 2.62 -9.48
CA SER A 581 22.94 2.25 -8.89
C SER A 581 23.66 1.36 -9.93
N THR A 582 24.70 1.87 -10.56
CA THR A 582 25.63 1.03 -11.33
C THR A 582 26.39 0.18 -10.32
N ASN A 583 25.92 -1.03 -10.08
CA ASN A 583 26.77 -2.10 -9.55
C ASN A 583 27.51 -2.69 -10.75
N SER A 584 28.80 -2.35 -10.88
CA SER A 584 29.79 -3.14 -11.63
C SER A 584 30.35 -4.20 -10.71
#